data_2bcda224953a866b2d0f85c1b49ee42e
#
_entry.id   2bcda224953a866b2d0f85c1b49ee42e
#
_cell.length_a   1.000
_cell.length_b   1.000
_cell.length_c   1.000
_cell.angle_alpha   90.00
_cell.angle_beta   90.00
_cell.angle_gamma   90.00
#
_symmetry.space_group_name_H-M   'P 1'
#
loop_
_entity.id
_entity.type
_entity.pdbx_description
1 polymer ?
#
loop_
_entity_poly.entity_id
_entity_poly.type
_entity_poly.pdbx_seq_one_letter_code
_entity_poly.pdbx_strand_id
1 'polypeptide(L)'
;MTLPFTVIGGYLGAGKTTLVNRLLAQAHGRRVAVLVNDFGDIAVDAALIEADDGDTISFANGCVCCSLADGFAAALGRLREQADRFDHVVVEVSGVGNPRAVAQWGRTPGFILDAVLVLADTTAIERQLDDPYVGETVAAQLAAADLIVLTKLDRADPVVATAARAAIAARSDAPVATGPVGFDAVLSATAAAAPGREGSAPHAVHETRTIRVDRPISRVVLEAFLADRP
;
A
#
# COMPACT_ATOMS: atom_id res chain seq x y z
N MET A 1 2.62 -16.22 -20.59
CA MET A 1 3.50 -15.13 -20.14
C MET A 1 3.18 -14.89 -18.69
N THR A 2 4.15 -14.63 -17.81
CA THR A 2 3.93 -14.43 -16.37
C THR A 2 4.28 -12.99 -16.03
N LEU A 3 3.36 -12.26 -15.41
CA LEU A 3 3.55 -10.86 -15.05
C LEU A 3 4.14 -10.75 -13.64
N PRO A 4 5.23 -10.00 -13.45
CA PRO A 4 5.70 -9.61 -12.13
C PRO A 4 4.63 -8.81 -11.38
N PHE A 5 4.49 -9.06 -10.09
CA PHE A 5 3.42 -8.54 -9.26
C PHE A 5 4.00 -7.95 -7.97
N THR A 6 3.95 -6.64 -7.83
CA THR A 6 4.43 -5.93 -6.65
C THR A 6 3.26 -5.38 -5.83
N VAL A 7 3.32 -5.58 -4.52
CA VAL A 7 2.34 -5.06 -3.57
C VAL A 7 2.94 -3.87 -2.83
N ILE A 8 2.21 -2.76 -2.78
CA ILE A 8 2.57 -1.56 -2.03
C ILE A 8 1.58 -1.38 -0.87
N GLY A 9 2.05 -1.60 0.34
CA GLY A 9 1.32 -1.41 1.58
C GLY A 9 1.85 -0.24 2.40
N GLY A 10 1.27 -0.06 3.58
CA GLY A 10 1.63 1.00 4.52
C GLY A 10 0.40 1.73 5.03
N TYR A 11 0.46 2.22 6.27
CA TYR A 11 -0.69 2.83 6.93
C TYR A 11 -1.14 4.12 6.24
N LEU A 12 -2.29 4.64 6.64
CA LEU A 12 -2.88 5.88 6.10
C LEU A 12 -1.87 7.04 6.15
N GLY A 13 -1.76 7.76 5.04
CA GLY A 13 -0.83 8.88 4.91
C GLY A 13 0.65 8.52 4.76
N ALA A 14 1.03 7.24 4.68
CA ALA A 14 2.43 6.82 4.51
C ALA A 14 3.04 7.19 3.14
N GLY A 15 2.25 7.65 2.17
CA GLY A 15 2.73 8.13 0.87
C GLY A 15 2.70 7.07 -0.24
N LYS A 16 1.82 6.06 -0.14
CA LYS A 16 1.68 4.98 -1.13
C LYS A 16 1.38 5.51 -2.53
N THR A 17 0.31 6.27 -2.68
CA THR A 17 -0.11 6.87 -3.96
C THR A 17 0.98 7.79 -4.53
N THR A 18 1.70 8.53 -3.67
CA THR A 18 2.85 9.35 -4.09
C THR A 18 3.98 8.49 -4.67
N LEU A 19 4.25 7.33 -4.05
CA LEU A 19 5.23 6.38 -4.57
C LEU A 19 4.77 5.80 -5.91
N VAL A 20 3.51 5.37 -6.01
CA VAL A 20 2.94 4.81 -7.25
C VAL A 20 3.06 5.83 -8.40
N ASN A 21 2.65 7.08 -8.18
CA ASN A 21 2.77 8.14 -9.20
C ASN A 21 4.23 8.38 -9.61
N ARG A 22 5.16 8.36 -8.65
CA ARG A 22 6.60 8.47 -8.96
C ARG A 22 7.10 7.28 -9.78
N LEU A 23 6.68 6.05 -9.45
CA LEU A 23 7.05 4.86 -10.20
C LEU A 23 6.52 4.93 -11.64
N LEU A 24 5.28 5.38 -11.83
CA LEU A 24 4.71 5.58 -13.17
C LEU A 24 5.51 6.63 -13.98
N ALA A 25 5.84 7.76 -13.37
CA ALA A 25 6.65 8.79 -14.02
C ALA A 25 8.08 8.32 -14.38
N GLN A 26 8.59 7.30 -13.70
CA GLN A 26 9.92 6.71 -13.92
C GLN A 26 9.86 5.39 -14.70
N ALA A 27 8.72 4.99 -15.21
CA ALA A 27 8.56 3.70 -15.89
C ALA A 27 9.35 3.59 -17.20
N HIS A 28 9.78 4.74 -17.79
CA HIS A 28 10.70 4.82 -18.95
C HIS A 28 10.31 3.90 -20.11
N GLY A 29 9.02 3.90 -20.49
CA GLY A 29 8.49 3.08 -21.57
C GLY A 29 8.10 1.64 -21.17
N ARG A 30 8.18 1.28 -19.89
CA ARG A 30 7.58 0.03 -19.39
C ARG A 30 6.09 0.24 -19.16
N ARG A 31 5.30 -0.75 -19.54
CA ARG A 31 3.84 -0.73 -19.44
C ARG A 31 3.44 -1.34 -18.10
N VAL A 32 3.00 -0.48 -17.19
CA VAL A 32 2.67 -0.86 -15.81
C VAL A 32 1.17 -0.84 -15.60
N ALA A 33 0.59 -1.97 -15.22
CA ALA A 33 -0.78 -2.02 -14.74
C ALA A 33 -0.81 -1.66 -13.25
N VAL A 34 -1.64 -0.69 -12.87
CA VAL A 34 -1.84 -0.30 -11.47
C VAL A 34 -3.24 -0.67 -11.02
N LEU A 35 -3.32 -1.42 -9.92
CA LEU A 35 -4.55 -1.73 -9.21
C LEU A 35 -4.56 -0.98 -7.88
N VAL A 36 -5.56 -0.14 -7.67
CA VAL A 36 -5.76 0.53 -6.39
C VAL A 36 -6.88 -0.14 -5.64
N ASN A 37 -6.56 -0.59 -4.44
CA ASN A 37 -7.51 -1.23 -3.54
C ASN A 37 -7.82 -0.30 -2.39
N ASP A 38 -8.93 0.44 -2.48
CA ASP A 38 -9.35 1.41 -1.47
C ASP A 38 -10.55 0.92 -0.65
N PHE A 39 -10.60 1.35 0.63
CA PHE A 39 -11.69 1.10 1.57
C PHE A 39 -12.73 2.22 1.48
N GLY A 40 -13.91 1.96 0.90
CA GLY A 40 -15.04 2.89 0.93
C GLY A 40 -15.72 3.08 -0.43
N ASP A 41 -16.90 3.72 -0.38
CA ASP A 41 -17.73 4.02 -1.56
C ASP A 41 -17.12 5.12 -2.46
N ILE A 42 -16.03 5.73 -2.04
CA ILE A 42 -15.31 6.76 -2.79
C ILE A 42 -13.85 6.32 -2.90
N ALA A 43 -13.42 5.97 -4.10
CA ALA A 43 -12.03 5.68 -4.43
C ALA A 43 -11.21 6.99 -4.45
N VAL A 44 -10.86 7.50 -3.25
CA VAL A 44 -10.15 8.79 -3.13
C VAL A 44 -8.74 8.67 -3.70
N ASP A 45 -8.08 7.56 -3.43
CA ASP A 45 -6.69 7.34 -3.86
C ASP A 45 -6.59 7.06 -5.37
N ALA A 46 -7.59 6.37 -5.95
CA ALA A 46 -7.62 6.12 -7.39
C ALA A 46 -7.75 7.41 -8.23
N ALA A 47 -8.42 8.43 -7.69
CA ALA A 47 -8.53 9.73 -8.35
C ALA A 47 -7.22 10.55 -8.32
N LEU A 48 -6.25 10.15 -7.49
CA LEU A 48 -4.95 10.81 -7.37
C LEU A 48 -3.87 10.17 -8.26
N ILE A 49 -4.16 9.04 -8.91
CA ILE A 49 -3.22 8.41 -9.84
C ILE A 49 -3.31 9.13 -11.18
N GLU A 50 -2.25 9.82 -11.52
CA GLU A 50 -2.10 10.47 -12.81
C GLU A 50 -1.85 9.40 -13.88
N ALA A 51 -2.87 9.16 -14.74
CA ALA A 51 -2.71 8.33 -15.93
C ALA A 51 -2.09 9.17 -17.04
N ASP A 52 -0.85 8.84 -17.42
CA ASP A 52 -0.25 9.40 -18.61
C ASP A 52 -0.47 8.43 -19.79
N ASP A 53 -1.01 8.95 -20.88
CA ASP A 53 -1.13 8.37 -22.23
C ASP A 53 -1.43 6.84 -22.37
N GLY A 54 -2.62 6.42 -22.01
CA GLY A 54 -3.23 5.24 -22.64
C GLY A 54 -2.75 3.84 -22.22
N ASP A 55 -1.62 3.72 -21.55
CA ASP A 55 -1.01 2.45 -21.15
C ASP A 55 -1.19 2.08 -19.68
N THR A 56 -1.80 2.96 -18.87
CA THR A 56 -2.10 2.68 -17.47
C THR A 56 -3.58 2.35 -17.32
N ILE A 57 -3.91 1.13 -16.91
CA ILE A 57 -5.27 0.75 -16.57
C ILE A 57 -5.44 0.91 -15.06
N SER A 58 -6.08 1.99 -14.63
CA SER A 58 -6.48 2.19 -13.25
C SER A 58 -7.81 1.46 -13.02
N PHE A 59 -7.81 0.45 -12.17
CA PHE A 59 -9.04 -0.21 -11.72
C PHE A 59 -9.36 0.28 -10.31
N ALA A 60 -10.23 1.28 -10.21
CA ALA A 60 -10.83 1.67 -8.94
C ALA A 60 -11.95 0.68 -8.61
N ASN A 61 -11.68 -0.27 -7.73
CA ASN A 61 -12.72 -1.13 -7.18
C ASN A 61 -12.48 -1.30 -5.69
N GLY A 62 -13.47 -0.96 -4.90
CA GLY A 62 -13.49 -1.00 -3.45
C GLY A 62 -12.96 -2.29 -2.81
N CYS A 63 -12.85 -2.26 -1.51
CA CYS A 63 -12.30 -3.25 -0.57
C CYS A 63 -12.21 -4.72 -0.96
N VAL A 64 -10.99 -5.28 -0.92
CA VAL A 64 -10.71 -6.73 -1.03
C VAL A 64 -11.16 -7.52 0.22
N CYS A 65 -11.67 -6.87 1.26
CA CYS A 65 -11.81 -7.55 2.55
C CYS A 65 -13.05 -8.41 2.77
N CYS A 66 -14.21 -8.16 2.17
CA CYS A 66 -15.41 -8.94 2.54
C CYS A 66 -16.44 -9.25 1.46
N SER A 67 -16.48 -8.53 0.33
CA SER A 67 -17.44 -8.83 -0.76
C SER A 67 -16.92 -8.55 -2.16
N LEU A 68 -15.66 -8.21 -2.30
CA LEU A 68 -14.99 -7.68 -3.48
C LEU A 68 -13.87 -8.58 -4.00
N ALA A 69 -13.69 -9.75 -3.41
CA ALA A 69 -12.81 -10.79 -3.95
C ALA A 69 -13.17 -11.07 -5.42
N ASP A 70 -14.47 -11.03 -5.75
CA ASP A 70 -14.95 -11.23 -7.12
C ASP A 70 -14.53 -10.08 -8.05
N GLY A 71 -14.57 -8.83 -7.59
CA GLY A 71 -14.13 -7.67 -8.37
C GLY A 71 -12.63 -7.65 -8.62
N PHE A 72 -11.82 -7.91 -7.59
CA PHE A 72 -10.36 -7.98 -7.70
C PHE A 72 -9.92 -9.20 -8.52
N ALA A 73 -10.53 -10.37 -8.29
CA ALA A 73 -10.29 -11.57 -9.09
C ALA A 73 -10.64 -11.35 -10.56
N ALA A 74 -11.76 -10.67 -10.86
CA ALA A 74 -12.15 -10.32 -12.22
C ALA A 74 -11.16 -9.34 -12.87
N ALA A 75 -10.66 -8.34 -12.11
CA ALA A 75 -9.62 -7.42 -12.60
C ALA A 75 -8.32 -8.17 -12.94
N LEU A 76 -7.87 -9.07 -12.07
CA LEU A 76 -6.71 -9.92 -12.33
C LEU A 76 -6.93 -10.87 -13.51
N GLY A 77 -8.16 -11.37 -13.68
CA GLY A 77 -8.55 -12.17 -14.85
C GLY A 77 -8.35 -11.38 -16.16
N ARG A 78 -8.84 -10.14 -16.21
CA ARG A 78 -8.66 -9.25 -17.38
C ARG A 78 -7.20 -8.91 -17.62
N LEU A 79 -6.40 -8.66 -16.58
CA LEU A 79 -4.97 -8.44 -16.74
C LEU A 79 -4.26 -9.66 -17.30
N ARG A 80 -4.64 -10.85 -16.88
CA ARG A 80 -4.07 -12.10 -17.40
C ARG A 80 -4.40 -12.33 -18.87
N GLU A 81 -5.63 -11.99 -19.30
CA GLU A 81 -6.05 -12.05 -20.70
C GLU A 81 -5.27 -11.05 -21.58
N GLN A 82 -4.77 -9.96 -21.01
CA GLN A 82 -4.04 -8.90 -21.69
C GLN A 82 -2.57 -8.84 -21.24
N ALA A 83 -2.00 -9.96 -20.79
CA ALA A 83 -0.66 -10.00 -20.21
C ALA A 83 0.46 -9.55 -21.17
N ASP A 84 0.23 -9.64 -22.47
CA ASP A 84 1.14 -9.14 -23.52
C ASP A 84 1.22 -7.61 -23.62
N ARG A 85 0.26 -6.91 -23.01
CA ARG A 85 0.22 -5.44 -22.98
C ARG A 85 1.01 -4.84 -21.83
N PHE A 86 1.37 -5.62 -20.82
CA PHE A 86 2.00 -5.16 -19.60
C PHE A 86 3.31 -5.86 -19.33
N ASP A 87 4.22 -5.13 -18.70
CA ASP A 87 5.52 -5.62 -18.28
C ASP A 87 5.56 -5.83 -16.75
N HIS A 88 4.64 -5.19 -16.01
CA HIS A 88 4.56 -5.28 -14.55
C HIS A 88 3.16 -4.95 -14.02
N VAL A 89 2.80 -5.52 -12.86
CA VAL A 89 1.59 -5.20 -12.11
C VAL A 89 1.97 -4.64 -10.75
N VAL A 90 1.46 -3.48 -10.42
CA VAL A 90 1.59 -2.85 -9.10
C VAL A 90 0.23 -2.79 -8.44
N VAL A 91 0.13 -3.27 -7.21
CA VAL A 91 -1.11 -3.21 -6.42
C VAL A 91 -0.89 -2.33 -5.20
N GLU A 92 -1.58 -1.20 -5.15
CA GLU A 92 -1.67 -0.36 -3.96
C GLU A 92 -2.74 -0.88 -3.03
N VAL A 93 -2.36 -1.20 -1.79
CA VAL A 93 -3.27 -1.68 -0.74
C VAL A 93 -3.76 -0.50 0.07
N SER A 94 -5.04 -0.49 0.43
CA SER A 94 -5.62 0.48 1.37
C SER A 94 -4.77 0.64 2.63
N GLY A 95 -4.76 1.84 3.20
CA GLY A 95 -3.97 2.16 4.40
C GLY A 95 -4.26 1.28 5.62
N VAL A 96 -5.42 0.64 5.68
CA VAL A 96 -5.79 -0.32 6.73
C VAL A 96 -5.80 -1.78 6.23
N GLY A 97 -5.52 -1.99 4.95
CA GLY A 97 -5.51 -3.31 4.34
C GLY A 97 -4.28 -4.14 4.74
N ASN A 98 -4.40 -5.45 4.54
CA ASN A 98 -3.31 -6.40 4.80
C ASN A 98 -2.55 -6.71 3.49
N PRO A 99 -1.30 -6.23 3.32
CA PRO A 99 -0.51 -6.47 2.11
C PRO A 99 -0.25 -7.96 1.86
N ARG A 100 -0.15 -8.76 2.92
CA ARG A 100 0.07 -10.20 2.83
C ARG A 100 -1.09 -10.93 2.17
N ALA A 101 -2.34 -10.52 2.47
CA ALA A 101 -3.52 -11.09 1.84
C ALA A 101 -3.54 -10.80 0.34
N VAL A 102 -3.14 -9.59 -0.05
CA VAL A 102 -3.05 -9.20 -1.47
C VAL A 102 -1.90 -9.91 -2.17
N ALA A 103 -0.76 -10.10 -1.50
CA ALA A 103 0.40 -10.79 -2.06
C ALA A 103 0.12 -12.24 -2.48
N GLN A 104 -0.89 -12.89 -1.89
CA GLN A 104 -1.29 -14.25 -2.29
C GLN A 104 -1.77 -14.30 -3.75
N TRP A 105 -2.36 -13.23 -4.24
CA TRP A 105 -2.82 -13.15 -5.63
C TRP A 105 -1.64 -13.13 -6.63
N GLY A 106 -0.51 -12.54 -6.25
CA GLY A 106 0.72 -12.58 -7.04
C GLY A 106 1.32 -13.98 -7.20
N ARG A 107 0.80 -14.98 -6.46
CA ARG A 107 1.21 -16.40 -6.57
C ARG A 107 0.21 -17.26 -7.36
N THR A 108 -0.83 -16.62 -7.91
CA THR A 108 -1.80 -17.32 -8.76
C THR A 108 -1.32 -17.45 -10.20
N PRO A 109 -1.84 -18.42 -10.99
CA PRO A 109 -1.42 -18.60 -12.37
C PRO A 109 -1.49 -17.31 -13.20
N GLY A 110 -0.43 -17.00 -13.92
CA GLY A 110 -0.29 -15.80 -14.74
C GLY A 110 0.46 -14.66 -14.05
N PHE A 111 0.74 -14.77 -12.75
CA PHE A 111 1.51 -13.78 -11.98
C PHE A 111 2.69 -14.43 -11.26
N ILE A 112 3.69 -13.64 -10.95
CA ILE A 112 4.78 -13.99 -10.04
C ILE A 112 4.95 -12.86 -9.03
N LEU A 113 4.76 -13.17 -7.73
CA LEU A 113 5.00 -12.20 -6.68
C LEU A 113 6.45 -11.77 -6.72
N ASP A 114 6.66 -10.49 -6.95
CA ASP A 114 7.97 -9.87 -7.02
C ASP A 114 8.38 -9.38 -5.64
N ALA A 115 7.60 -8.49 -5.03
CA ALA A 115 7.89 -8.00 -3.69
C ALA A 115 6.63 -7.44 -3.00
N VAL A 116 6.69 -7.40 -1.66
CA VAL A 116 5.79 -6.62 -0.80
C VAL A 116 6.58 -5.45 -0.22
N LEU A 117 6.28 -4.25 -0.68
CA LEU A 117 6.84 -3.02 -0.14
C LEU A 117 5.88 -2.44 0.89
N VAL A 118 6.40 -2.05 2.04
CA VAL A 118 5.60 -1.37 3.06
C VAL A 118 6.21 -0.01 3.37
N LEU A 119 5.41 1.04 3.17
CA LEU A 119 5.80 2.41 3.47
C LEU A 119 5.52 2.72 4.93
N ALA A 120 6.50 3.32 5.60
CA ALA A 120 6.40 3.77 6.98
C ALA A 120 6.72 5.27 7.06
N ASP A 121 5.77 6.06 7.55
CA ASP A 121 5.96 7.49 7.81
C ASP A 121 6.89 7.68 9.00
N THR A 122 8.10 8.17 8.75
CA THR A 122 9.12 8.39 9.78
C THR A 122 8.62 9.24 10.94
N THR A 123 7.73 10.20 10.68
CA THR A 123 7.21 11.13 11.69
C THR A 123 6.08 10.56 12.54
N ALA A 124 5.54 9.40 12.17
CA ALA A 124 4.32 8.87 12.77
C ALA A 124 4.42 7.40 13.23
N ILE A 125 5.35 6.62 12.68
CA ILE A 125 5.38 5.16 12.83
C ILE A 125 5.47 4.71 14.30
N GLU A 126 6.28 5.35 15.12
CA GLU A 126 6.43 5.01 16.54
C GLU A 126 5.07 5.16 17.26
N ARG A 127 4.44 6.34 17.14
CA ARG A 127 3.13 6.60 17.72
C ARG A 127 2.05 5.66 17.18
N GLN A 128 2.10 5.33 15.89
CA GLN A 128 1.13 4.41 15.26
C GLN A 128 1.26 3.00 15.83
N LEU A 129 2.48 2.53 16.08
CA LEU A 129 2.74 1.21 16.67
C LEU A 129 2.28 1.11 18.13
N ASP A 130 2.36 2.22 18.88
CA ASP A 130 1.94 2.30 20.28
C ASP A 130 0.43 2.58 20.46
N ASP A 131 -0.26 2.88 19.36
CA ASP A 131 -1.69 3.19 19.40
C ASP A 131 -2.52 1.90 19.60
N PRO A 132 -3.41 1.86 20.60
CA PRO A 132 -4.19 0.65 20.94
C PRO A 132 -5.17 0.21 19.86
N TYR A 133 -5.55 1.10 18.94
CA TYR A 133 -6.54 0.79 17.90
C TYR A 133 -5.90 0.40 16.56
N VAL A 134 -4.72 0.93 16.25
CA VAL A 134 -4.10 0.72 14.94
C VAL A 134 -2.76 0.01 15.00
N GLY A 135 -2.14 -0.09 16.17
CA GLY A 135 -0.79 -0.64 16.34
C GLY A 135 -0.64 -2.07 15.81
N GLU A 136 -1.62 -2.93 16.04
CA GLU A 136 -1.62 -4.30 15.51
C GLU A 136 -1.68 -4.32 13.98
N THR A 137 -2.49 -3.44 13.38
CA THR A 137 -2.58 -3.31 11.92
C THR A 137 -1.24 -2.87 11.32
N VAL A 138 -0.63 -1.85 11.92
CA VAL A 138 0.67 -1.33 11.48
C VAL A 138 1.77 -2.38 11.64
N ALA A 139 1.82 -3.06 12.77
CA ALA A 139 2.76 -4.14 13.02
C ALA A 139 2.60 -5.31 12.02
N ALA A 140 1.36 -5.71 11.73
CA ALA A 140 1.07 -6.74 10.74
C ALA A 140 1.49 -6.35 9.33
N GLN A 141 1.33 -5.07 8.95
CA GLN A 141 1.81 -4.57 7.67
C GLN A 141 3.34 -4.62 7.59
N LEU A 142 4.07 -4.16 8.63
CA LEU A 142 5.52 -4.24 8.68
C LEU A 142 6.03 -5.68 8.61
N ALA A 143 5.38 -6.60 9.29
CA ALA A 143 5.73 -8.03 9.28
C ALA A 143 5.48 -8.70 7.92
N ALA A 144 4.64 -8.13 7.06
CA ALA A 144 4.37 -8.62 5.71
C ALA A 144 5.42 -8.16 4.68
N ALA A 145 6.27 -7.20 5.02
CA ALA A 145 7.17 -6.55 4.08
C ALA A 145 8.37 -7.44 3.69
N ASP A 146 8.72 -7.41 2.40
CA ASP A 146 10.02 -7.83 1.89
C ASP A 146 11.00 -6.64 1.91
N LEU A 147 10.48 -5.41 1.80
CA LEU A 147 11.23 -4.16 1.91
C LEU A 147 10.36 -3.10 2.60
N ILE A 148 10.90 -2.45 3.62
CA ILE A 148 10.27 -1.29 4.25
C ILE A 148 10.89 -0.02 3.73
N VAL A 149 10.06 0.95 3.32
CA VAL A 149 10.50 2.24 2.81
C VAL A 149 10.13 3.33 3.81
N LEU A 150 11.14 3.95 4.42
CA LEU A 150 10.92 5.14 5.25
C LEU A 150 10.61 6.35 4.37
N THR A 151 9.45 6.94 4.61
CA THR A 151 8.97 8.15 3.94
C THR A 151 9.07 9.36 4.86
N LYS A 152 8.97 10.56 4.29
CA LYS A 152 8.97 11.84 5.01
C LYS A 152 10.19 12.06 5.91
N LEU A 153 11.34 11.50 5.54
CA LEU A 153 12.61 11.71 6.24
C LEU A 153 13.01 13.19 6.27
N ASP A 154 12.61 13.95 5.27
CA ASP A 154 12.80 15.40 5.16
C ASP A 154 12.05 16.20 6.24
N ARG A 155 11.08 15.59 6.90
CA ARG A 155 10.24 16.19 7.95
C ARG A 155 10.58 15.68 9.35
N ALA A 156 11.48 14.74 9.46
CA ALA A 156 11.89 14.13 10.72
C ALA A 156 13.28 14.63 11.11
N ASP A 157 13.44 14.98 12.40
CA ASP A 157 14.78 15.20 12.91
C ASP A 157 15.54 13.85 13.11
N PRO A 158 16.87 13.86 13.27
CA PRO A 158 17.66 12.63 13.41
C PRO A 158 17.25 11.73 14.59
N VAL A 159 16.71 12.30 15.67
CA VAL A 159 16.26 11.52 16.85
C VAL A 159 15.01 10.75 16.48
N VAL A 160 14.03 11.42 15.87
CA VAL A 160 12.78 10.79 15.37
C VAL A 160 13.09 9.71 14.32
N ALA A 161 14.00 9.98 13.40
CA ALA A 161 14.40 9.01 12.40
C ALA A 161 15.07 7.76 13.01
N THR A 162 15.85 7.94 14.07
CA THR A 162 16.49 6.83 14.81
C THR A 162 15.45 6.02 15.58
N ALA A 163 14.51 6.67 16.27
CA ALA A 163 13.42 6.02 16.99
C ALA A 163 12.52 5.22 16.05
N ALA A 164 12.15 5.79 14.90
CA ALA A 164 11.38 5.13 13.88
C ALA A 164 12.03 3.83 13.37
N ARG A 165 13.36 3.85 13.13
CA ARG A 165 14.11 2.65 12.73
C ARG A 165 14.12 1.58 13.82
N ALA A 166 14.33 1.99 15.07
CA ALA A 166 14.33 1.07 16.21
C ALA A 166 12.93 0.43 16.39
N ALA A 167 11.87 1.21 16.30
CA ALA A 167 10.51 0.71 16.39
C ALA A 167 10.16 -0.30 15.28
N ILE A 168 10.63 -0.05 14.05
CA ILE A 168 10.47 -0.97 12.92
C ILE A 168 11.28 -2.26 13.16
N ALA A 169 12.54 -2.15 13.55
CA ALA A 169 13.40 -3.30 13.78
C ALA A 169 12.88 -4.23 14.88
N ALA A 170 12.14 -3.69 15.85
CA ALA A 170 11.45 -4.49 16.87
C ALA A 170 10.24 -5.30 16.34
N ARG A 171 9.78 -5.03 15.12
CA ARG A 171 8.56 -5.62 14.53
C ARG A 171 8.81 -6.38 13.22
N SER A 172 9.93 -6.13 12.54
CA SER A 172 10.23 -6.74 11.24
C SER A 172 11.73 -6.86 11.03
N ASP A 173 12.14 -7.97 10.43
CA ASP A 173 13.53 -8.19 9.97
C ASP A 173 13.73 -7.74 8.50
N ALA A 174 12.71 -7.17 7.87
CA ALA A 174 12.80 -6.70 6.50
C ALA A 174 13.83 -5.54 6.40
N PRO A 175 14.63 -5.49 5.34
CA PRO A 175 15.53 -4.38 5.10
C PRO A 175 14.76 -3.06 5.03
N VAL A 176 15.38 -1.98 5.54
CA VAL A 176 14.79 -0.65 5.57
C VAL A 176 15.52 0.27 4.60
N ALA A 177 14.86 0.71 3.55
CA ALA A 177 15.35 1.71 2.62
C ALA A 177 15.08 3.12 3.14
N THR A 178 16.07 4.00 2.99
CA THR A 178 16.00 5.42 3.37
C THR A 178 16.37 6.25 2.17
N GLY A 179 15.37 6.73 1.47
CA GLY A 179 15.60 7.54 0.27
C GLY A 179 14.60 7.25 -0.84
N PRO A 180 14.70 7.93 -1.97
CA PRO A 180 13.82 7.66 -3.09
C PRO A 180 14.07 6.24 -3.61
N VAL A 181 13.04 5.40 -3.50
CA VAL A 181 13.04 4.08 -4.13
C VAL A 181 12.61 4.29 -5.57
N GLY A 182 13.52 4.03 -6.50
CA GLY A 182 13.25 4.09 -7.94
C GLY A 182 12.57 2.82 -8.45
N PHE A 183 12.06 2.87 -9.68
CA PHE A 183 11.37 1.76 -10.33
C PHE A 183 12.24 0.48 -10.36
N ASP A 184 13.51 0.58 -10.73
CA ASP A 184 14.41 -0.56 -10.78
C ASP A 184 14.71 -1.17 -9.41
N ALA A 185 14.73 -0.35 -8.33
CA ALA A 185 14.90 -0.85 -6.97
C ALA A 185 13.66 -1.61 -6.48
N VAL A 186 12.47 -1.17 -6.89
CA VAL A 186 11.20 -1.88 -6.63
C VAL A 186 11.21 -3.24 -7.33
N LEU A 187 11.64 -3.28 -8.59
CA LEU A 187 11.73 -4.50 -9.38
C LEU A 187 12.86 -5.44 -8.94
N SER A 188 13.90 -4.91 -8.30
CA SER A 188 15.07 -5.70 -7.83
C SER A 188 14.89 -6.23 -6.40
N ALA A 189 13.84 -5.83 -5.69
CA ALA A 189 13.59 -6.24 -4.31
C ALA A 189 13.40 -7.77 -4.19
N THR A 190 13.02 -8.43 -5.27
CA THR A 190 12.90 -9.90 -5.37
C THR A 190 14.19 -10.66 -5.08
N ALA A 191 15.34 -10.06 -5.37
CA ALA A 191 16.63 -10.73 -5.18
C ALA A 191 17.00 -10.93 -3.69
N ALA A 192 16.31 -10.24 -2.78
CA ALA A 192 16.54 -10.27 -1.33
C ALA A 192 15.46 -11.03 -0.54
N ALA A 193 14.34 -11.39 -1.16
CA ALA A 193 13.23 -12.03 -0.48
C ALA A 193 13.51 -13.52 -0.21
N ALA A 194 13.62 -13.88 1.06
CA ALA A 194 13.70 -15.26 1.49
C ALA A 194 12.34 -15.98 1.31
N PRO A 195 12.32 -17.25 0.87
CA PRO A 195 11.08 -18.00 0.71
C PRO A 195 10.43 -18.30 2.07
N GLY A 196 9.17 -17.91 2.20
CA GLY A 196 8.23 -18.57 3.09
C GLY A 196 8.18 -18.11 4.54
N ARG A 197 7.44 -17.05 4.81
CA ARG A 197 6.83 -16.84 6.14
C ARG A 197 5.33 -17.11 6.03
N GLU A 198 4.91 -18.31 6.43
CA GLU A 198 3.50 -18.62 6.66
C GLU A 198 3.08 -18.14 8.05
N GLY A 199 2.13 -17.28 8.13
CA GLY A 199 1.50 -16.82 9.35
C GLY A 199 0.19 -16.11 9.04
N SER A 200 -0.92 -16.55 9.60
CA SER A 200 -2.19 -15.84 9.56
C SER A 200 -2.16 -14.77 10.64
N ALA A 201 -2.10 -13.50 10.24
CA ALA A 201 -2.37 -12.41 11.17
C ALA A 201 -3.89 -12.22 11.32
N PRO A 202 -4.42 -11.96 12.53
CA PRO A 202 -5.82 -11.63 12.71
C PRO A 202 -6.16 -10.34 11.97
N HIS A 203 -7.32 -10.32 11.32
CA HIS A 203 -7.83 -9.10 10.66
C HIS A 203 -8.42 -8.21 11.75
N ALA A 204 -7.89 -7.00 11.88
CA ALA A 204 -8.58 -5.95 12.59
C ALA A 204 -9.86 -5.58 11.81
N VAL A 205 -11.00 -5.58 12.48
CA VAL A 205 -12.27 -5.15 11.88
C VAL A 205 -12.32 -3.63 11.93
N HIS A 206 -12.13 -2.99 10.78
CA HIS A 206 -12.31 -1.55 10.63
C HIS A 206 -13.69 -1.26 10.07
N GLU A 207 -14.44 -0.38 10.73
CA GLU A 207 -15.69 0.15 10.22
C GLU A 207 -15.42 1.52 9.56
N THR A 208 -15.79 1.66 8.30
CA THR A 208 -15.70 2.94 7.58
C THR A 208 -17.07 3.58 7.48
N ARG A 209 -17.13 4.89 7.71
CA ARG A 209 -18.33 5.70 7.51
C ARG A 209 -18.01 6.91 6.66
N THR A 210 -18.71 7.04 5.56
CA THR A 210 -18.65 8.23 4.70
C THR A 210 -19.72 9.21 5.13
N ILE A 211 -19.33 10.45 5.45
CA ILE A 211 -20.25 11.52 5.76
C ILE A 211 -20.13 12.57 4.67
N ARG A 212 -21.23 12.78 3.95
CA ARG A 212 -21.31 13.83 2.94
C ARG A 212 -21.85 15.10 3.57
N VAL A 213 -21.15 16.21 3.37
CA VAL A 213 -21.50 17.52 3.92
C VAL A 213 -21.80 18.48 2.77
N ASP A 214 -23.02 19.00 2.70
CA ASP A 214 -23.49 19.84 1.58
C ASP A 214 -23.03 21.31 1.67
N ARG A 215 -22.31 21.68 2.72
CA ARG A 215 -21.78 23.05 2.93
C ARG A 215 -20.45 23.01 3.69
N PRO A 216 -19.59 24.05 3.49
CA PRO A 216 -18.35 24.15 4.22
C PRO A 216 -18.56 24.10 5.73
N ILE A 217 -17.79 23.27 6.42
CA ILE A 217 -17.75 23.22 7.89
C ILE A 217 -16.42 23.79 8.38
N SER A 218 -16.45 24.43 9.53
CA SER A 218 -15.23 24.96 10.13
C SER A 218 -14.37 23.81 10.68
N ARG A 219 -13.05 24.01 10.71
CA ARG A 219 -12.11 23.06 11.30
C ARG A 219 -12.47 22.69 12.74
N VAL A 220 -12.91 23.64 13.54
CA VAL A 220 -13.30 23.42 14.94
C VAL A 220 -14.51 22.48 15.05
N VAL A 221 -15.50 22.61 14.16
CA VAL A 221 -16.66 21.70 14.11
C VAL A 221 -16.25 20.31 13.68
N LEU A 222 -15.35 20.19 12.72
CA LEU A 222 -14.84 18.90 12.28
C LEU A 222 -14.03 18.20 13.38
N GLU A 223 -13.14 18.93 14.06
CA GLU A 223 -12.33 18.40 15.16
C GLU A 223 -13.21 17.96 16.35
N ALA A 224 -14.23 18.75 16.71
CA ALA A 224 -15.19 18.36 17.76
C ALA A 224 -15.98 17.10 17.38
N PHE A 225 -16.39 16.98 16.13
CA PHE A 225 -17.11 15.81 15.62
C PHE A 225 -16.24 14.56 15.62
N LEU A 226 -14.93 14.67 15.32
CA LEU A 226 -14.00 13.55 15.33
C LEU A 226 -13.61 13.14 16.76
N ALA A 227 -13.57 14.09 17.71
CA ALA A 227 -13.23 13.83 19.11
C ALA A 227 -14.36 13.12 19.90
N ASP A 228 -15.61 13.20 19.45
CA ASP A 228 -16.78 12.63 20.12
C ASP A 228 -17.11 11.20 19.65
N ARG A 229 -16.12 10.50 19.12
CA ARG A 229 -16.29 9.12 18.65
C ARG A 229 -15.52 8.13 19.51
N PRO A 230 -16.20 7.02 19.87
CA PRO A 230 -15.57 5.91 20.57
C PRO A 230 -14.52 5.23 19.70
#